data_929fa8749e572ef10a21d68f2249510b
#
_entry.id   929fa8749e572ef10a21d68f2249510b
#
_cell.length_a   1.000
_cell.length_b   1.000
_cell.length_c   1.000
_cell.angle_alpha   90.00
_cell.angle_beta   90.00
_cell.angle_gamma   90.00
#
_symmetry.space_group_name_H-M   'P 1'
#
loop_
_entity.id
_entity.type
_entity.pdbx_description
1 polymer ?
#
loop_
_entity_poly.entity_id
_entity_poly.type
_entity_poly.pdbx_seq_one_letter_code
_entity_poly.pdbx_strand_id
1 'polypeptide(L)'
;MRRYCANETVNIALSSLSADINAHGITADLRAAVPETVHVGDADLFSVVSNALDNANAAASTAPEGKRFVDLDLRYEDGQLLLLVSNTFGRAPHMVDGTPVAQHAGHGFGTKSIKLAVERMNGNCQFRINGDRFELRAVM
;
A
#
# COMPACT_ATOMS: atom_id res chain seq x y z
N MET A 1 -12.37 7.54 -14.54
CA MET A 1 -11.61 7.35 -13.28
C MET A 1 -12.58 7.26 -12.11
N ARG A 2 -12.42 6.25 -11.27
CA ARG A 2 -13.25 6.10 -10.09
C ARG A 2 -12.81 7.08 -8.99
N ARG A 3 -13.80 7.72 -8.32
CA ARG A 3 -13.53 8.58 -7.17
C ARG A 3 -13.68 7.79 -5.89
N TYR A 4 -12.63 7.75 -5.11
CA TYR A 4 -12.62 7.10 -3.77
C TYR A 4 -12.85 8.13 -2.67
N CYS A 5 -12.40 9.36 -2.87
CA CYS A 5 -12.49 10.44 -1.89
C CYS A 5 -12.39 11.81 -2.58
N ALA A 6 -12.29 12.88 -1.79
CA ALA A 6 -12.17 14.25 -2.31
C ALA A 6 -10.75 14.57 -2.83
N ASN A 7 -9.74 13.78 -2.49
CA ASN A 7 -8.36 14.03 -2.88
C ASN A 7 -8.06 13.44 -4.26
N GLU A 8 -7.71 14.30 -5.21
CA GLU A 8 -7.46 13.91 -6.60
C GLU A 8 -6.24 13.00 -6.74
N THR A 9 -5.16 13.28 -6.01
CA THR A 9 -3.93 12.48 -6.06
C THR A 9 -4.19 11.05 -5.61
N VAL A 10 -4.96 10.86 -4.54
CA VAL A 10 -5.34 9.54 -4.05
C VAL A 10 -6.20 8.81 -5.09
N ASN A 11 -7.16 9.49 -5.70
CA ASN A 11 -8.02 8.91 -6.72
C ASN A 11 -7.20 8.40 -7.92
N ILE A 12 -6.22 9.19 -8.37
CA ILE A 12 -5.34 8.80 -9.48
C ILE A 12 -4.51 7.59 -9.09
N ALA A 13 -3.90 7.60 -7.91
CA ALA A 13 -3.06 6.49 -7.45
C ALA A 13 -3.83 5.17 -7.35
N LEU A 14 -5.02 5.19 -6.76
CA LEU A 14 -5.83 3.99 -6.62
C LEU A 14 -6.39 3.50 -7.95
N SER A 15 -6.79 4.42 -8.82
CA SER A 15 -7.37 4.07 -10.12
C SER A 15 -6.32 3.50 -11.09
N SER A 16 -5.08 3.99 -11.04
CA SER A 16 -4.03 3.57 -11.97
C SER A 16 -3.65 2.09 -11.85
N LEU A 17 -3.88 1.47 -10.69
CA LEU A 17 -3.52 0.08 -10.44
C LEU A 17 -4.72 -0.88 -10.47
N SER A 18 -5.92 -0.37 -10.79
CA SER A 18 -7.13 -1.20 -10.81
C SER A 18 -7.10 -2.28 -11.89
N ALA A 19 -6.42 -2.03 -13.01
CA ALA A 19 -6.28 -3.02 -14.07
C ALA A 19 -5.45 -4.23 -13.62
N ASP A 20 -4.40 -4.01 -12.84
CA ASP A 20 -3.56 -5.09 -12.29
C ASP A 20 -4.36 -5.95 -11.31
N ILE A 21 -5.20 -5.34 -10.51
CA ILE A 21 -6.10 -6.05 -9.59
C ILE A 21 -6.97 -7.03 -10.37
N ASN A 22 -7.64 -6.55 -11.41
CA ASN A 22 -8.52 -7.37 -12.23
C ASN A 22 -7.77 -8.44 -13.00
N ALA A 23 -6.61 -8.10 -13.57
CA ALA A 23 -5.81 -9.01 -14.38
C ALA A 23 -5.29 -10.21 -13.59
N HIS A 24 -5.06 -10.05 -12.28
CA HIS A 24 -4.52 -11.11 -11.43
C HIS A 24 -5.59 -11.81 -10.56
N GLY A 25 -6.87 -11.53 -10.80
CA GLY A 25 -7.95 -12.15 -10.04
C GLY A 25 -7.92 -11.79 -8.55
N ILE A 26 -7.49 -10.57 -8.22
CA ILE A 26 -7.40 -10.10 -6.85
C ILE A 26 -8.75 -9.51 -6.43
N THR A 27 -9.22 -9.91 -5.26
CA THR A 27 -10.37 -9.26 -4.61
C THR A 27 -9.84 -8.12 -3.77
N ALA A 28 -10.17 -6.90 -4.15
CA ALA A 28 -9.66 -5.70 -3.49
C ALA A 28 -10.77 -4.91 -2.82
N ASP A 29 -10.49 -4.43 -1.60
CA ASP A 29 -11.33 -3.48 -0.90
C ASP A 29 -10.48 -2.23 -0.65
N LEU A 30 -10.72 -1.19 -1.45
CA LEU A 30 -9.96 0.05 -1.41
C LEU A 30 -10.87 1.16 -0.86
N ARG A 31 -10.50 1.70 0.30
CA ARG A 31 -11.26 2.73 0.99
C ARG A 31 -10.38 3.92 1.28
N ALA A 32 -10.88 5.12 1.01
CA ALA A 32 -10.16 6.35 1.28
C ALA A 32 -11.11 7.42 1.80
N ALA A 33 -10.68 8.15 2.81
CA ALA A 33 -11.37 9.31 3.36
C ALA A 33 -10.32 10.40 3.55
N VAL A 34 -9.96 11.07 2.46
CA VAL A 34 -8.91 12.09 2.41
C VAL A 34 -9.48 13.36 1.79
N PRO A 35 -9.35 14.52 2.46
CA PRO A 35 -9.87 15.78 1.93
C PRO A 35 -9.06 16.25 0.73
N GLU A 36 -9.62 17.22 0.01
CA GLU A 36 -9.00 17.79 -1.18
C GLU A 36 -7.57 18.27 -0.91
N THR A 37 -7.33 18.86 0.24
CA THR A 37 -6.02 19.41 0.62
C THR A 37 -5.54 18.75 1.90
N VAL A 38 -4.28 18.30 1.89
CA VAL A 38 -3.60 17.73 3.06
C VAL A 38 -2.24 18.40 3.24
N HIS A 39 -1.59 18.12 4.36
CA HIS A 39 -0.33 18.76 4.75
C HIS A 39 0.91 18.24 4.00
N VAL A 40 0.77 17.16 3.23
CA VAL A 40 1.89 16.59 2.47
C VAL A 40 1.76 16.91 0.98
N GLY A 41 2.88 16.94 0.27
CA GLY A 41 2.88 17.21 -1.18
C GLY A 41 2.31 16.06 -1.99
N ASP A 42 1.75 16.39 -3.15
CA ASP A 42 1.11 15.42 -4.04
C ASP A 42 2.08 14.31 -4.49
N ALA A 43 3.33 14.66 -4.77
CA ALA A 43 4.32 13.68 -5.23
C ALA A 43 4.60 12.61 -4.16
N ASP A 44 4.78 13.01 -2.91
CA ASP A 44 5.01 12.08 -1.82
C ASP A 44 3.77 11.24 -1.52
N LEU A 45 2.61 11.86 -1.52
CA LEU A 45 1.34 11.15 -1.32
C LEU A 45 1.11 10.11 -2.41
N PHE A 46 1.28 10.49 -3.67
CA PHE A 46 1.17 9.56 -4.80
C PHE A 46 2.16 8.40 -4.68
N SER A 47 3.41 8.71 -4.35
CA SER A 47 4.47 7.70 -4.22
C SER A 47 4.14 6.66 -3.16
N VAL A 48 3.70 7.09 -1.97
CA VAL A 48 3.36 6.16 -0.89
C VAL A 48 2.18 5.28 -1.27
N VAL A 49 1.09 5.87 -1.75
CA VAL A 49 -0.14 5.13 -2.06
C VAL A 49 0.09 4.16 -3.22
N SER A 50 0.71 4.62 -4.30
CA SER A 50 0.96 3.77 -5.47
C SER A 50 1.93 2.64 -5.18
N ASN A 51 3.02 2.92 -4.45
CA ASN A 51 3.98 1.88 -4.07
C ASN A 51 3.38 0.86 -3.10
N ALA A 52 2.56 1.32 -2.15
CA ALA A 52 1.89 0.43 -1.21
C ALA A 52 0.92 -0.52 -1.93
N LEU A 53 0.12 0.02 -2.84
CA LEU A 53 -0.84 -0.79 -3.59
C LEU A 53 -0.15 -1.73 -4.58
N ASP A 54 0.87 -1.24 -5.28
CA ASP A 54 1.65 -2.06 -6.22
C ASP A 54 2.31 -3.23 -5.51
N ASN A 55 2.93 -2.96 -4.37
CA ASN A 55 3.56 -3.99 -3.55
C ASN A 55 2.54 -5.03 -3.07
N ALA A 56 1.37 -4.58 -2.63
CA ALA A 56 0.31 -5.47 -2.16
C ALA A 56 -0.24 -6.35 -3.31
N ASN A 57 -0.43 -5.76 -4.48
CA ASN A 57 -0.91 -6.49 -5.66
C ASN A 57 0.10 -7.57 -6.12
N ALA A 58 1.38 -7.22 -6.13
CA ALA A 58 2.43 -8.16 -6.51
C ALA A 58 2.48 -9.36 -5.56
N ALA A 59 2.39 -9.11 -4.26
CA ALA A 59 2.39 -10.18 -3.27
C ALA A 59 1.12 -11.03 -3.35
N ALA A 60 -0.05 -10.41 -3.45
CA ALA A 60 -1.33 -11.12 -3.55
C ALA A 60 -1.41 -12.00 -4.79
N SER A 61 -0.81 -11.58 -5.91
CA SER A 61 -0.80 -12.35 -7.15
C SER A 61 -0.05 -13.66 -7.02
N THR A 62 0.80 -13.82 -6.02
CA THR A 62 1.51 -15.08 -5.73
C THR A 62 0.71 -16.05 -4.87
N ALA A 63 -0.40 -15.59 -4.27
CA ALA A 63 -1.27 -16.47 -3.50
C ALA A 63 -2.09 -17.37 -4.44
N PRO A 64 -2.62 -18.50 -3.93
CA PRO A 64 -3.48 -19.36 -4.73
C PRO A 64 -4.71 -18.62 -5.25
N GLU A 65 -5.20 -19.00 -6.42
CA GLU A 65 -6.46 -18.49 -6.96
C GLU A 65 -7.59 -18.65 -5.93
N GLY A 66 -8.44 -17.63 -5.83
CA GLY A 66 -9.52 -17.60 -4.85
C GLY A 66 -9.08 -17.15 -3.46
N LYS A 67 -7.77 -16.97 -3.24
CA LYS A 67 -7.20 -16.51 -1.98
C LYS A 67 -6.33 -15.27 -2.16
N ARG A 68 -6.62 -14.47 -3.18
CA ARG A 68 -5.88 -13.25 -3.51
C ARG A 68 -6.67 -12.04 -3.03
N PHE A 69 -6.26 -11.48 -1.89
CA PHE A 69 -6.96 -10.36 -1.26
C PHE A 69 -6.02 -9.20 -1.00
N VAL A 70 -6.52 -7.99 -1.26
CA VAL A 70 -5.84 -6.73 -0.93
C VAL A 70 -6.88 -5.82 -0.29
N ASP A 71 -6.57 -5.35 0.91
CA ASP A 71 -7.36 -4.34 1.61
C ASP A 71 -6.50 -3.11 1.83
N LEU A 72 -7.02 -1.93 1.47
CA LEU A 72 -6.35 -0.67 1.70
C LEU A 72 -7.33 0.31 2.33
N ASP A 73 -6.91 0.96 3.41
CA ASP A 73 -7.66 2.01 4.07
C ASP A 73 -6.74 3.20 4.29
N LEU A 74 -7.13 4.35 3.75
CA LEU A 74 -6.39 5.59 3.90
C LEU A 74 -7.32 6.66 4.45
N ARG A 75 -6.97 7.20 5.62
CA ARG A 75 -7.77 8.22 6.31
C ARG A 75 -6.93 9.43 6.67
N TYR A 76 -7.60 10.55 6.84
CA TYR A 76 -6.99 11.77 7.35
C TYR A 76 -7.70 12.17 8.63
N GLU A 77 -7.00 12.07 9.76
CA GLU A 77 -7.54 12.37 11.08
C GLU A 77 -6.53 13.18 11.88
N ASP A 78 -7.01 14.24 12.52
CA ASP A 78 -6.19 15.10 13.40
C ASP A 78 -4.88 15.60 12.74
N GLY A 79 -4.95 15.94 11.46
CA GLY A 79 -3.80 16.46 10.71
C GLY A 79 -2.80 15.38 10.30
N GLN A 80 -3.16 14.10 10.40
CA GLN A 80 -2.31 12.98 10.01
C GLN A 80 -2.99 12.08 8.99
N LEU A 81 -2.17 11.52 8.10
CA LEU A 81 -2.60 10.46 7.19
C LEU A 81 -2.31 9.11 7.83
N LEU A 82 -3.32 8.25 7.83
CA LEU A 82 -3.23 6.89 8.38
C LEU A 82 -3.46 5.91 7.24
N LEU A 83 -2.45 5.12 6.91
CA LEU A 83 -2.51 4.12 5.84
C LEU A 83 -2.39 2.72 6.42
N LEU A 84 -3.37 1.87 6.09
CA LEU A 84 -3.36 0.45 6.43
C LEU A 84 -3.53 -0.33 5.14
N VAL A 85 -2.57 -1.21 4.86
CA VAL A 85 -2.66 -2.12 3.70
C VAL A 85 -2.42 -3.54 4.18
N SER A 86 -3.29 -4.44 3.76
CA SER A 86 -3.19 -5.86 4.09
C SER A 86 -3.34 -6.68 2.81
N ASN A 87 -2.49 -7.67 2.62
CA ASN A 87 -2.57 -8.54 1.46
C ASN A 87 -2.22 -9.97 1.82
N THR A 88 -2.80 -10.92 1.08
CA THR A 88 -2.38 -12.32 1.11
C THR A 88 -1.08 -12.48 0.29
N PHE A 89 -0.42 -13.62 0.43
CA PHE A 89 0.81 -13.94 -0.29
C PHE A 89 0.94 -15.45 -0.48
N GLY A 90 1.72 -15.86 -1.48
CA GLY A 90 2.04 -17.27 -1.69
C GLY A 90 3.23 -17.72 -0.85
N ARG A 91 4.21 -16.84 -0.68
CA ARG A 91 5.38 -17.08 0.17
C ARG A 91 5.56 -15.87 1.08
N ALA A 92 5.74 -16.15 2.37
CA ALA A 92 5.97 -15.09 3.34
C ALA A 92 7.25 -14.30 2.99
N PRO A 93 7.20 -12.97 3.07
CA PRO A 93 8.40 -12.16 2.86
C PRO A 93 9.42 -12.45 3.94
N HIS A 94 10.70 -12.37 3.58
CA HIS A 94 11.79 -12.48 4.54
C HIS A 94 11.89 -11.18 5.32
N MET A 95 11.80 -11.26 6.64
CA MET A 95 11.81 -10.09 7.51
C MET A 95 13.14 -9.97 8.24
N VAL A 96 13.72 -8.78 8.25
CA VAL A 96 14.91 -8.46 9.06
C VAL A 96 14.62 -7.18 9.83
N ASP A 97 14.67 -7.25 11.16
CA ASP A 97 14.38 -6.13 12.06
C ASP A 97 13.02 -5.46 11.75
N GLY A 98 12.00 -6.28 11.51
CA GLY A 98 10.65 -5.80 11.24
C GLY A 98 10.46 -5.20 9.85
N THR A 99 11.42 -5.35 8.95
CA THR A 99 11.34 -4.82 7.59
C THR A 99 11.52 -5.95 6.57
N PRO A 100 10.68 -6.03 5.53
CA PRO A 100 10.87 -7.00 4.47
C PRO A 100 12.14 -6.69 3.68
N VAL A 101 12.90 -7.74 3.35
CA VAL A 101 14.11 -7.61 2.53
C VAL A 101 13.97 -8.45 1.26
N ALA A 102 14.57 -7.95 0.18
CA ALA A 102 14.57 -8.66 -1.08
C ALA A 102 15.42 -9.93 -0.99
N GLN A 103 14.85 -11.06 -1.42
CA GLN A 103 15.58 -12.31 -1.57
C GLN A 103 16.18 -12.46 -2.97
N HIS A 104 15.67 -11.68 -3.92
CA HIS A 104 16.12 -11.67 -5.31
C HIS A 104 16.29 -10.24 -5.79
N ALA A 105 17.20 -10.04 -6.74
CA ALA A 105 17.40 -8.74 -7.36
C ALA A 105 16.08 -8.22 -7.96
N GLY A 106 15.76 -6.97 -7.70
CA GLY A 106 14.53 -6.33 -8.17
C GLY A 106 13.33 -6.46 -7.23
N HIS A 107 13.38 -7.31 -6.21
CA HIS A 107 12.31 -7.45 -5.24
C HIS A 107 12.58 -6.61 -3.99
N GLY A 108 11.52 -6.14 -3.33
CA GLY A 108 11.60 -5.37 -2.09
C GLY A 108 11.80 -3.87 -2.28
N PHE A 109 11.91 -3.38 -3.51
CA PHE A 109 12.03 -1.94 -3.78
C PHE A 109 10.78 -1.18 -3.36
N GLY A 110 9.61 -1.77 -3.49
CA GLY A 110 8.36 -1.15 -3.08
C GLY A 110 8.32 -0.80 -1.60
N THR A 111 8.70 -1.75 -0.73
CA THR A 111 8.71 -1.52 0.72
C THR A 111 9.76 -0.50 1.13
N LYS A 112 10.94 -0.53 0.51
CA LYS A 112 12.00 0.43 0.76
C LYS A 112 11.58 1.84 0.33
N SER A 113 10.95 1.97 -0.84
CA SER A 113 10.44 3.24 -1.34
C SER A 113 9.33 3.79 -0.46
N ILE A 114 8.44 2.94 0.04
CA ILE A 114 7.40 3.32 0.99
C ILE A 114 8.03 3.90 2.25
N LYS A 115 8.99 3.19 2.83
CA LYS A 115 9.66 3.62 4.06
C LYS A 115 10.34 4.96 3.89
N LEU A 116 11.08 5.16 2.79
CA LEU A 116 11.75 6.41 2.50
C LEU A 116 10.77 7.57 2.31
N ALA A 117 9.67 7.35 1.59
CA ALA A 117 8.66 8.38 1.37
C ALA A 117 7.96 8.75 2.68
N VAL A 118 7.63 7.77 3.51
CA VAL A 118 7.01 8.02 4.83
C VAL A 118 7.96 8.83 5.71
N GLU A 119 9.26 8.48 5.72
CA GLU A 119 10.26 9.20 6.50
C GLU A 119 10.42 10.66 6.01
N ARG A 120 10.36 10.90 4.70
CA ARG A 120 10.38 12.27 4.14
C ARG A 120 9.21 13.12 4.63
N MET A 121 8.08 12.49 4.92
CA MET A 121 6.90 13.17 5.45
C MET A 121 6.89 13.24 6.97
N ASN A 122 8.04 12.98 7.61
CA ASN A 122 8.19 12.91 9.07
C ASN A 122 7.27 11.89 9.72
N GLY A 123 6.97 10.84 8.97
CA GLY A 123 6.09 9.78 9.44
C GLY A 123 6.85 8.53 9.88
N ASN A 124 6.08 7.52 10.21
CA ASN A 124 6.58 6.22 10.64
C ASN A 124 5.78 5.12 9.97
N CYS A 125 6.44 4.04 9.58
CA CYS A 125 5.75 2.88 9.05
C CYS A 125 6.24 1.59 9.70
N GLN A 126 5.35 0.61 9.76
CA GLN A 126 5.62 -0.70 10.30
C GLN A 126 5.10 -1.77 9.36
N PHE A 127 5.83 -2.87 9.27
CA PHE A 127 5.45 -4.04 8.48
C PHE A 127 5.31 -5.22 9.42
N ARG A 128 4.32 -6.07 9.16
CA ARG A 128 4.04 -7.21 10.02
C ARG A 128 3.44 -8.36 9.22
N ILE A 129 3.78 -9.59 9.61
CA ILE A 129 3.11 -10.79 9.08
C ILE A 129 2.11 -11.25 10.14
N ASN A 130 0.87 -11.42 9.74
CA ASN A 130 -0.23 -11.87 10.59
C ASN A 130 -0.94 -13.02 9.88
N GLY A 131 -0.58 -14.27 10.22
CA GLY A 131 -1.11 -15.44 9.54
C GLY A 131 -0.75 -15.47 8.06
N ASP A 132 -1.75 -15.47 7.19
CA ASP A 132 -1.58 -15.45 5.74
C ASP A 132 -1.58 -14.04 5.15
N ARG A 133 -1.50 -13.01 6.02
CA ARG A 133 -1.53 -11.61 5.63
C ARG A 133 -0.22 -10.91 5.94
N PHE A 134 0.22 -10.10 4.97
CA PHE A 134 1.27 -9.12 5.17
C PHE A 134 0.62 -7.76 5.35
N GLU A 135 1.00 -7.04 6.39
CA GLU A 135 0.37 -5.78 6.77
C GLU A 135 1.39 -4.64 6.79
N LEU A 136 0.99 -3.51 6.21
CA LEU A 136 1.69 -2.25 6.28
C LEU A 136 0.83 -1.28 7.07
N ARG A 137 1.44 -0.59 8.05
CA ARG A 137 0.81 0.48 8.78
C ARG A 137 1.72 1.70 8.72
N ALA A 138 1.19 2.82 8.23
CA ALA A 138 1.96 4.06 8.14
C ALA A 138 1.15 5.22 8.71
N VAL A 139 1.86 6.12 9.40
CA VAL A 139 1.34 7.38 9.92
C VAL A 139 2.21 8.49 9.36
N MET A 140 1.59 9.49 8.73
CA MET A 140 2.32 10.56 8.03
C MET A 140 1.80 11.95 8.37
#